data_ad841831d3d4cd510322749b115d6d3e
#
_entry.id   ad841831d3d4cd510322749b115d6d3e
#
_cell.length_a   1.000
_cell.length_b   1.000
_cell.length_c   1.000
_cell.angle_alpha   90.00
_cell.angle_beta   90.00
_cell.angle_gamma   90.00
#
_symmetry.space_group_name_H-M   'P 1'
#
loop_
_entity.id
_entity.type
_entity.pdbx_description
1 polymer ?
#
loop_
_entity_poly.entity_id
_entity_poly.type
_entity_poly.pdbx_seq_one_letter_code
_entity_poly.pdbx_strand_id
1 'polypeptide(L)'
;MKKDAIHPAVPYLIVPVGIVAVSTASLLIRFSQEYVPSIAIAAFRMGLAALILLPYTLIKHNREIKSLTWDVLKFTLLAGFLLAVHFASWITSLEYTSVASSVVLVTTTPLWVALLAPFFLGEKTPRIAFIGMTIALLGGIIIALSDVCVWLPGGINCQADFGNLGSKTLLGDFLALFGAVVAASYLMIGKHLRNKISLVPYIFLVFSASAIFLVAGMLISEGVPPLYPGKVYLWLLLLALVPQLLGHSIFNWSLKYLPTGYVAVNLLGEPVGSTILAYFFLNETPPAVKIIGAILILAGIGLGTFRQTSQKNEEIS
;
A
#
# COMPACT_ATOMS: atom_id res chain seq x y z
N MET A 1 14.10 -32.51 -2.18
CA MET A 1 13.22 -31.74 -3.04
C MET A 1 14.07 -30.75 -3.83
N LYS A 2 14.19 -30.90 -5.15
CA LYS A 2 14.83 -29.90 -6.01
C LYS A 2 14.08 -28.57 -5.80
N LYS A 3 14.79 -27.53 -5.35
CA LYS A 3 14.30 -26.15 -5.45
C LYS A 3 14.14 -25.91 -6.95
N ASP A 4 12.91 -25.86 -7.44
CA ASP A 4 12.65 -25.36 -8.79
C ASP A 4 13.20 -23.95 -8.83
N ALA A 5 14.35 -23.77 -9.46
CA ALA A 5 15.00 -22.50 -9.62
C ALA A 5 14.15 -21.70 -10.61
N ILE A 6 13.35 -20.79 -10.09
CA ILE A 6 12.56 -19.85 -10.94
C ILE A 6 13.56 -19.07 -11.79
N HIS A 7 13.30 -19.01 -13.09
CA HIS A 7 14.13 -18.22 -14.00
C HIS A 7 14.22 -16.77 -13.47
N PRO A 8 15.42 -16.17 -13.39
CA PRO A 8 15.62 -14.85 -12.76
C PRO A 8 14.74 -13.73 -13.31
N ALA A 9 14.34 -13.80 -14.58
CA ALA A 9 13.45 -12.80 -15.20
C ALA A 9 11.97 -12.88 -14.75
N VAL A 10 11.51 -14.03 -14.23
CA VAL A 10 10.09 -14.23 -13.90
C VAL A 10 9.56 -13.22 -12.89
N PRO A 11 10.27 -12.89 -11.78
CA PRO A 11 9.79 -11.88 -10.85
C PRO A 11 9.59 -10.50 -11.49
N TYR A 12 10.47 -10.13 -12.42
CA TYR A 12 10.37 -8.84 -13.13
C TYR A 12 9.18 -8.77 -14.10
N LEU A 13 8.80 -9.90 -14.70
CA LEU A 13 7.65 -9.98 -15.62
C LEU A 13 6.29 -10.02 -14.88
N ILE A 14 6.27 -10.56 -13.68
CA ILE A 14 5.03 -10.71 -12.90
C ILE A 14 4.66 -9.41 -12.14
N VAL A 15 5.64 -8.63 -11.69
CA VAL A 15 5.41 -7.38 -10.94
C VAL A 15 4.49 -6.39 -11.67
N PRO A 16 4.60 -6.13 -12.98
CA PRO A 16 3.65 -5.29 -13.71
C PRO A 16 2.19 -5.73 -13.60
N VAL A 17 1.93 -7.04 -13.58
CA VAL A 17 0.58 -7.58 -13.37
C VAL A 17 0.07 -7.19 -11.97
N GLY A 18 0.95 -7.25 -10.98
CA GLY A 18 0.65 -6.77 -9.62
C GLY A 18 0.28 -5.28 -9.59
N ILE A 19 1.03 -4.43 -10.32
CA ILE A 19 0.76 -2.99 -10.41
C ILE A 19 -0.64 -2.73 -10.98
N VAL A 20 -0.97 -3.35 -12.12
CA VAL A 20 -2.31 -3.20 -12.72
C VAL A 20 -3.40 -3.64 -11.75
N ALA A 21 -3.19 -4.76 -11.05
CA ALA A 21 -4.16 -5.26 -10.08
C ALA A 21 -4.37 -4.29 -8.90
N VAL A 22 -3.29 -3.76 -8.28
CA VAL A 22 -3.44 -2.82 -7.15
C VAL A 22 -4.02 -1.48 -7.59
N SER A 23 -3.76 -1.02 -8.82
CA SER A 23 -4.32 0.23 -9.35
C SER A 23 -5.85 0.25 -9.36
N THR A 24 -6.52 -0.91 -9.37
CA THR A 24 -7.98 -0.98 -9.28
C THR A 24 -8.52 -0.74 -7.87
N ALA A 25 -7.67 -0.75 -6.84
CA ALA A 25 -8.12 -0.72 -5.45
C ALA A 25 -8.86 0.57 -5.09
N SER A 26 -8.28 1.73 -5.40
CA SER A 26 -8.87 3.03 -5.06
C SER A 26 -10.23 3.24 -5.73
N LEU A 27 -10.40 2.78 -6.97
CA LEU A 27 -11.68 2.82 -7.68
C LEU A 27 -12.75 1.98 -6.98
N LEU A 28 -12.43 0.72 -6.66
CA LEU A 28 -13.36 -0.20 -5.98
C LEU A 28 -13.68 0.28 -4.56
N ILE A 29 -12.71 0.88 -3.87
CA ILE A 29 -12.91 1.51 -2.56
C ILE A 29 -13.90 2.67 -2.68
N ARG A 30 -13.69 3.60 -3.62
CA ARG A 30 -14.58 4.75 -3.84
C ARG A 30 -16.02 4.33 -4.13
N PHE A 31 -16.23 3.33 -4.99
CA PHE A 31 -17.57 2.78 -5.23
C PHE A 31 -18.19 2.17 -3.96
N SER A 32 -17.37 1.55 -3.11
CA SER A 32 -17.85 0.95 -1.87
C SER A 32 -18.16 2.00 -0.81
N GLN A 33 -17.39 3.10 -0.74
CA GLN A 33 -17.54 4.18 0.25
C GLN A 33 -18.86 4.94 0.15
N GLU A 34 -19.59 4.84 -0.98
CA GLU A 34 -20.96 5.35 -1.07
C GLU A 34 -21.93 4.65 -0.11
N TYR A 35 -21.61 3.44 0.33
CA TYR A 35 -22.52 2.56 1.09
C TYR A 35 -21.90 2.02 2.38
N VAL A 36 -20.57 1.93 2.45
CA VAL A 36 -19.83 1.19 3.46
C VAL A 36 -18.77 2.08 4.08
N PRO A 37 -18.68 2.19 5.41
CA PRO A 37 -17.60 2.90 6.09
C PRO A 37 -16.22 2.31 5.77
N SER A 38 -15.19 3.14 5.79
CA SER A 38 -13.83 2.78 5.37
C SER A 38 -13.23 1.62 6.15
N ILE A 39 -13.43 1.56 7.47
CA ILE A 39 -12.90 0.46 8.28
C ILE A 39 -13.60 -0.85 7.94
N ALA A 40 -14.92 -0.81 7.69
CA ALA A 40 -15.67 -1.99 7.22
C ALA A 40 -15.18 -2.47 5.85
N ILE A 41 -14.91 -1.56 4.90
CA ILE A 41 -14.31 -1.93 3.60
C ILE A 41 -12.98 -2.66 3.80
N ALA A 42 -12.10 -2.14 4.66
CA ALA A 42 -10.83 -2.76 5.00
C ALA A 42 -11.02 -4.16 5.62
N ALA A 43 -11.98 -4.29 6.55
CA ALA A 43 -12.31 -5.55 7.21
C ALA A 43 -12.83 -6.60 6.22
N PHE A 44 -13.76 -6.23 5.34
CA PHE A 44 -14.26 -7.12 4.28
C PHE A 44 -13.14 -7.53 3.31
N ARG A 45 -12.32 -6.58 2.86
CA ARG A 45 -11.18 -6.84 1.97
C ARG A 45 -10.27 -7.92 2.53
N MET A 46 -9.84 -7.77 3.79
CA MET A 46 -8.91 -8.69 4.43
C MET A 46 -9.59 -9.99 4.85
N GLY A 47 -10.82 -9.92 5.36
CA GLY A 47 -11.60 -11.08 5.77
C GLY A 47 -11.93 -12.00 4.60
N LEU A 48 -12.44 -11.46 3.49
CA LEU A 48 -12.72 -12.26 2.30
C LEU A 48 -11.44 -12.88 1.72
N ALA A 49 -10.33 -12.13 1.66
CA ALA A 49 -9.06 -12.66 1.19
C ALA A 49 -8.57 -13.83 2.08
N ALA A 50 -8.67 -13.69 3.40
CA ALA A 50 -8.32 -14.76 4.34
C ALA A 50 -9.23 -15.98 4.21
N LEU A 51 -10.55 -15.78 4.10
CA LEU A 51 -11.54 -16.85 3.92
C LEU A 51 -11.31 -17.64 2.62
N ILE A 52 -11.00 -16.96 1.52
CA ILE A 52 -10.70 -17.62 0.24
C ILE A 52 -9.42 -18.46 0.33
N LEU A 53 -8.39 -17.97 1.06
CA LEU A 53 -7.14 -18.73 1.26
C LEU A 53 -7.28 -19.89 2.24
N LEU A 54 -8.23 -19.83 3.16
CA LEU A 54 -8.39 -20.78 4.28
C LEU A 54 -8.42 -22.25 3.83
N PRO A 55 -9.31 -22.69 2.92
CA PRO A 55 -9.41 -24.11 2.57
C PRO A 55 -8.13 -24.64 1.95
N TYR A 56 -7.54 -23.89 1.02
CA TYR A 56 -6.27 -24.29 0.39
C TYR A 56 -5.13 -24.37 1.40
N THR A 57 -5.05 -23.41 2.31
CA THR A 57 -3.99 -23.33 3.32
C THR A 57 -4.09 -24.50 4.31
N LEU A 58 -5.28 -24.82 4.79
CA LEU A 58 -5.51 -25.92 5.72
C LEU A 58 -5.26 -27.30 5.07
N ILE A 59 -5.59 -27.47 3.78
CA ILE A 59 -5.38 -28.74 3.08
C ILE A 59 -3.90 -28.94 2.75
N LYS A 60 -3.21 -27.93 2.22
CA LYS A 60 -1.87 -28.08 1.64
C LYS A 60 -0.73 -27.65 2.57
N HIS A 61 -0.98 -26.73 3.51
CA HIS A 61 0.07 -26.10 4.33
C HIS A 61 -0.12 -26.29 5.85
N ASN A 62 -1.06 -27.11 6.30
CA ASN A 62 -1.34 -27.32 7.73
C ASN A 62 -0.09 -27.77 8.53
N ARG A 63 0.76 -28.63 7.94
CA ARG A 63 2.01 -29.07 8.59
C ARG A 63 2.99 -27.91 8.77
N GLU A 64 3.13 -27.04 7.78
CA GLU A 64 4.00 -25.87 7.84
C GLU A 64 3.51 -24.90 8.93
N ILE A 65 2.20 -24.60 8.98
CA ILE A 65 1.63 -23.72 10.00
C ILE A 65 1.87 -24.27 11.41
N LYS A 66 1.64 -25.56 11.64
CA LYS A 66 1.85 -26.19 12.94
C LYS A 66 3.32 -26.25 13.38
N SER A 67 4.26 -26.15 12.43
CA SER A 67 5.70 -26.15 12.71
C SER A 67 6.29 -24.75 12.94
N LEU A 68 5.48 -23.68 12.83
CA LEU A 68 5.95 -22.31 13.01
C LEU A 68 6.38 -22.07 14.46
N THR A 69 7.55 -21.46 14.60
CA THR A 69 8.05 -21.03 15.92
C THR A 69 7.27 -19.83 16.43
N TRP A 70 7.26 -19.66 17.76
CA TRP A 70 6.61 -18.51 18.40
C TRP A 70 7.12 -17.16 17.88
N ASP A 71 8.42 -17.07 17.54
CA ASP A 71 8.99 -15.85 16.98
C ASP A 71 8.43 -15.53 15.60
N VAL A 72 8.32 -16.52 14.72
CA VAL A 72 7.68 -16.32 13.40
C VAL A 72 6.22 -15.90 13.57
N LEU A 73 5.50 -16.49 14.49
CA LEU A 73 4.09 -16.17 14.75
C LEU A 73 3.93 -14.74 15.28
N LYS A 74 4.77 -14.30 16.25
CA LYS A 74 4.74 -12.91 16.76
C LYS A 74 4.97 -11.88 15.66
N PHE A 75 5.99 -12.08 14.83
CA PHE A 75 6.26 -11.16 13.72
C PHE A 75 5.18 -11.20 12.64
N THR A 76 4.53 -12.34 12.42
CA THR A 76 3.40 -12.46 11.50
C THR A 76 2.17 -11.71 12.03
N LEU A 77 1.88 -11.81 13.34
CA LEU A 77 0.82 -11.04 13.98
C LEU A 77 1.10 -9.54 13.93
N LEU A 78 2.35 -9.12 14.20
CA LEU A 78 2.76 -7.73 14.07
C LEU A 78 2.62 -7.22 12.62
N ALA A 79 3.03 -8.01 11.63
CA ALA A 79 2.83 -7.69 10.22
C ALA A 79 1.34 -7.53 9.87
N GLY A 80 0.48 -8.41 10.42
CA GLY A 80 -0.98 -8.32 10.25
C GLY A 80 -1.58 -7.08 10.91
N PHE A 81 -1.12 -6.72 12.11
CA PHE A 81 -1.52 -5.48 12.77
C PHE A 81 -1.11 -4.24 11.97
N LEU A 82 0.14 -4.16 11.53
CA LEU A 82 0.62 -3.05 10.70
C LEU A 82 -0.16 -2.96 9.39
N LEU A 83 -0.46 -4.10 8.75
CA LEU A 83 -1.27 -4.12 7.55
C LEU A 83 -2.71 -3.64 7.81
N ALA A 84 -3.28 -3.98 8.97
CA ALA A 84 -4.60 -3.48 9.38
C ALA A 84 -4.59 -1.94 9.54
N VAL A 85 -3.60 -1.40 10.25
CA VAL A 85 -3.44 0.04 10.44
C VAL A 85 -3.19 0.75 9.10
N HIS A 86 -2.36 0.17 8.22
CA HIS A 86 -2.14 0.70 6.87
C HIS A 86 -3.45 0.83 6.09
N PHE A 87 -4.22 -0.26 5.99
CA PHE A 87 -5.49 -0.22 5.23
C PHE A 87 -6.56 0.64 5.88
N ALA A 88 -6.68 0.63 7.21
CA ALA A 88 -7.59 1.53 7.90
C ALA A 88 -7.25 2.99 7.58
N SER A 89 -5.98 3.39 7.70
CA SER A 89 -5.54 4.76 7.43
C SER A 89 -5.70 5.14 5.95
N TRP A 90 -5.22 4.29 5.04
CA TRP A 90 -5.26 4.60 3.61
C TRP A 90 -6.69 4.61 3.05
N ILE A 91 -7.53 3.63 3.39
CA ILE A 91 -8.91 3.59 2.90
C ILE A 91 -9.70 4.78 3.47
N THR A 92 -9.50 5.12 4.75
CA THR A 92 -10.11 6.32 5.33
C THR A 92 -9.61 7.62 4.68
N SER A 93 -8.34 7.68 4.25
CA SER A 93 -7.82 8.86 3.55
C SER A 93 -8.62 9.19 2.30
N LEU A 94 -9.09 8.18 1.57
CA LEU A 94 -9.90 8.33 0.38
C LEU A 94 -11.28 8.95 0.64
N GLU A 95 -11.79 9.00 1.88
CA GLU A 95 -13.00 9.75 2.23
C GLU A 95 -12.77 11.28 2.24
N TYR A 96 -11.53 11.70 2.51
CA TYR A 96 -11.21 13.09 2.82
C TYR A 96 -10.40 13.79 1.74
N THR A 97 -9.65 13.05 0.89
CA THR A 97 -8.85 13.62 -0.20
C THR A 97 -9.12 12.93 -1.53
N SER A 98 -8.60 13.47 -2.64
CA SER A 98 -8.77 12.87 -3.97
C SER A 98 -8.00 11.55 -4.11
N VAL A 99 -8.44 10.69 -5.04
CA VAL A 99 -7.72 9.44 -5.36
C VAL A 99 -6.26 9.75 -5.74
N ALA A 100 -6.03 10.78 -6.55
CA ALA A 100 -4.68 11.17 -6.97
C ALA A 100 -3.79 11.53 -5.77
N SER A 101 -4.26 12.39 -4.84
CA SER A 101 -3.50 12.77 -3.64
C SER A 101 -3.24 11.58 -2.72
N SER A 102 -4.30 10.84 -2.37
CA SER A 102 -4.20 9.69 -1.47
C SER A 102 -3.22 8.64 -1.97
N VAL A 103 -3.36 8.24 -3.25
CA VAL A 103 -2.51 7.16 -3.82
C VAL A 103 -1.07 7.62 -4.00
N VAL A 104 -0.82 8.86 -4.44
CA VAL A 104 0.54 9.38 -4.55
C VAL A 104 1.22 9.45 -3.19
N LEU A 105 0.52 9.92 -2.14
CA LEU A 105 1.09 10.03 -0.80
C LEU A 105 1.34 8.67 -0.14
N VAL A 106 0.41 7.72 -0.27
CA VAL A 106 0.63 6.38 0.28
C VAL A 106 1.73 5.61 -0.44
N THR A 107 1.96 5.88 -1.71
CA THR A 107 3.06 5.28 -2.47
C THR A 107 4.43 5.92 -2.21
N THR A 108 4.55 6.86 -1.27
CA THR A 108 5.85 7.28 -0.71
C THR A 108 6.51 6.19 0.15
N THR A 109 5.86 5.06 0.36
CA THR A 109 6.38 3.86 1.07
C THR A 109 7.87 3.56 0.80
N PRO A 110 8.42 3.63 -0.45
CA PRO A 110 9.84 3.37 -0.69
C PRO A 110 10.80 4.32 0.04
N LEU A 111 10.39 5.58 0.27
CA LEU A 111 11.19 6.54 1.03
C LEU A 111 11.32 6.11 2.48
N TRP A 112 10.22 5.67 3.06
CA TRP A 112 10.17 5.18 4.43
C TRP A 112 10.93 3.87 4.58
N VAL A 113 10.88 2.97 3.59
CA VAL A 113 11.74 1.79 3.53
C VAL A 113 13.21 2.21 3.53
N ALA A 114 13.61 3.15 2.69
CA ALA A 114 15.00 3.61 2.61
C ALA A 114 15.47 4.30 3.92
N LEU A 115 14.58 5.01 4.61
CA LEU A 115 14.87 5.67 5.89
C LEU A 115 15.00 4.65 7.04
N LEU A 116 14.15 3.64 7.06
CA LEU A 116 14.04 2.67 8.16
C LEU A 116 14.96 1.45 7.97
N ALA A 117 15.33 1.08 6.73
CA ALA A 117 16.16 -0.08 6.43
C ALA A 117 17.51 -0.11 7.17
N PRO A 118 18.23 1.00 7.39
CA PRO A 118 19.47 0.99 8.17
C PRO A 118 19.25 0.50 9.61
N PHE A 119 18.14 0.85 10.22
CA PHE A 119 17.83 0.51 11.61
C PHE A 119 17.33 -0.94 11.79
N PHE A 120 16.56 -1.43 10.83
CA PHE A 120 15.90 -2.75 10.94
C PHE A 120 16.62 -3.85 10.15
N LEU A 121 17.27 -3.52 9.05
CA LEU A 121 17.93 -4.48 8.16
C LEU A 121 19.46 -4.32 8.15
N GLY A 122 20.01 -3.30 8.80
CA GLY A 122 21.44 -2.97 8.76
C GLY A 122 21.93 -2.48 7.38
N GLU A 123 21.03 -2.16 6.46
CA GLU A 123 21.35 -1.71 5.11
C GLU A 123 21.72 -0.22 5.12
N LYS A 124 22.86 0.16 4.50
CA LYS A 124 23.26 1.57 4.40
C LYS A 124 22.41 2.31 3.36
N THR A 125 21.86 3.45 3.75
CA THR A 125 21.11 4.31 2.82
C THR A 125 22.10 5.24 2.09
N PRO A 126 22.19 5.19 0.76
CA PRO A 126 23.10 6.03 0.00
C PRO A 126 22.67 7.51 0.00
N ARG A 127 23.63 8.45 -0.13
CA ARG A 127 23.33 9.89 -0.15
C ARG A 127 22.28 10.30 -1.19
N ILE A 128 22.26 9.62 -2.34
CA ILE A 128 21.27 9.88 -3.40
C ILE A 128 19.83 9.58 -2.96
N ALA A 129 19.64 8.63 -2.04
CA ALA A 129 18.32 8.36 -1.47
C ALA A 129 17.82 9.56 -0.63
N PHE A 130 18.68 10.26 0.10
CA PHE A 130 18.30 11.48 0.83
C PHE A 130 17.91 12.61 -0.12
N ILE A 131 18.59 12.77 -1.26
CA ILE A 131 18.22 13.74 -2.29
C ILE A 131 16.84 13.37 -2.86
N GLY A 132 16.65 12.10 -3.19
CA GLY A 132 15.34 11.60 -3.67
C GLY A 132 14.23 11.84 -2.64
N MET A 133 14.47 11.57 -1.35
CA MET A 133 13.51 11.86 -0.27
C MET A 133 13.15 13.34 -0.20
N THR A 134 14.14 14.24 -0.29
CA THR A 134 13.87 15.68 -0.26
C THR A 134 12.99 16.13 -1.43
N ILE A 135 13.30 15.67 -2.64
CA ILE A 135 12.48 15.96 -3.85
C ILE A 135 11.05 15.44 -3.68
N ALA A 136 10.90 14.21 -3.19
CA ALA A 136 9.58 13.62 -2.99
C ALA A 136 8.79 14.33 -1.87
N LEU A 137 9.42 14.74 -0.78
CA LEU A 137 8.79 15.54 0.27
C LEU A 137 8.31 16.89 -0.27
N LEU A 138 9.11 17.58 -1.10
CA LEU A 138 8.70 18.82 -1.77
C LEU A 138 7.47 18.58 -2.67
N GLY A 139 7.45 17.47 -3.42
CA GLY A 139 6.28 17.07 -4.20
C GLY A 139 5.03 16.83 -3.34
N GLY A 140 5.18 16.17 -2.18
CA GLY A 140 4.10 15.97 -1.21
C GLY A 140 3.55 17.27 -0.64
N ILE A 141 4.44 18.22 -0.29
CA ILE A 141 4.05 19.57 0.16
C ILE A 141 3.27 20.30 -0.93
N ILE A 142 3.69 20.22 -2.19
CA ILE A 142 2.98 20.84 -3.32
C ILE A 142 1.57 20.25 -3.47
N ILE A 143 1.40 18.94 -3.35
CA ILE A 143 0.09 18.29 -3.40
C ILE A 143 -0.78 18.77 -2.23
N ALA A 144 -0.31 18.70 -1.00
CA ALA A 144 -1.06 19.13 0.18
C ALA A 144 -1.45 20.61 0.11
N LEU A 145 -0.55 21.49 -0.36
CA LEU A 145 -0.85 22.91 -0.58
C LEU A 145 -1.88 23.11 -1.69
N SER A 146 -1.85 22.32 -2.77
CA SER A 146 -2.84 22.43 -3.84
C SER A 146 -4.25 22.01 -3.43
N ASP A 147 -4.39 21.30 -2.34
CA ASP A 147 -5.70 20.90 -1.79
C ASP A 147 -6.33 22.00 -0.91
N VAL A 148 -5.53 22.96 -0.43
CA VAL A 148 -5.99 24.08 0.41
C VAL A 148 -5.77 25.47 -0.22
N CYS A 149 -4.95 25.57 -1.27
CA CYS A 149 -4.62 26.84 -1.92
C CYS A 149 -5.09 26.86 -3.37
N VAL A 150 -5.80 27.90 -3.77
CA VAL A 150 -6.19 28.16 -5.16
C VAL A 150 -5.26 29.20 -5.77
N TRP A 151 -4.71 28.90 -6.95
CA TRP A 151 -3.87 29.81 -7.72
C TRP A 151 -4.79 30.72 -8.56
N LEU A 152 -4.84 32.01 -8.22
CA LEU A 152 -5.60 33.02 -8.93
C LEU A 152 -4.66 33.96 -9.72
N PRO A 153 -5.15 34.65 -10.78
CA PRO A 153 -4.35 35.61 -11.56
C PRO A 153 -3.74 36.77 -10.73
N GLY A 154 -4.11 36.94 -9.47
CA GLY A 154 -3.61 37.98 -8.56
C GLY A 154 -2.78 37.45 -7.38
N GLY A 155 -2.46 36.15 -7.35
CA GLY A 155 -1.68 35.53 -6.25
C GLY A 155 -2.26 34.20 -5.78
N ILE A 156 -1.63 33.63 -4.76
CA ILE A 156 -2.06 32.39 -4.11
C ILE A 156 -3.07 32.77 -3.02
N ASN A 157 -4.29 32.31 -3.15
CA ASN A 157 -5.29 32.44 -2.10
C ASN A 157 -5.42 31.09 -1.38
N CYS A 158 -4.84 30.99 -0.18
CA CYS A 158 -4.98 29.82 0.66
C CYS A 158 -6.17 30.04 1.59
N GLN A 159 -7.27 29.42 1.30
CA GLN A 159 -8.40 29.30 2.21
C GLN A 159 -8.11 28.15 3.19
N ALA A 160 -7.09 28.31 3.99
CA ALA A 160 -6.88 27.48 5.17
C ALA A 160 -7.93 27.88 6.22
N ASP A 161 -9.19 27.68 5.90
CA ASP A 161 -10.21 27.64 6.94
C ASP A 161 -9.99 26.32 7.70
N PHE A 162 -9.15 26.40 8.74
CA PHE A 162 -8.88 25.28 9.67
C PHE A 162 -10.16 24.77 10.36
N GLY A 163 -11.31 25.35 10.02
CA GLY A 163 -12.60 25.02 10.56
C GLY A 163 -13.43 24.02 9.76
N ASN A 164 -13.31 23.86 8.45
CA ASN A 164 -14.30 23.07 7.71
C ASN A 164 -13.76 22.11 6.62
N LEU A 165 -13.42 22.54 5.43
CA LEU A 165 -13.06 21.63 4.33
C LEU A 165 -11.55 21.39 4.21
N GLY A 166 -10.73 22.43 4.40
CA GLY A 166 -9.29 22.33 4.30
C GLY A 166 -8.66 21.41 5.35
N SER A 167 -9.22 21.37 6.56
CA SER A 167 -8.76 20.48 7.63
C SER A 167 -9.03 19.01 7.35
N LYS A 168 -10.15 18.67 6.67
CA LYS A 168 -10.51 17.29 6.32
C LYS A 168 -9.59 16.74 5.21
N THR A 169 -9.30 17.54 4.20
CA THR A 169 -8.41 17.14 3.12
C THR A 169 -6.98 16.92 3.60
N LEU A 170 -6.46 17.84 4.45
CA LEU A 170 -5.16 17.64 5.10
C LEU A 170 -5.13 16.40 6.01
N LEU A 171 -6.23 16.09 6.69
CA LEU A 171 -6.35 14.85 7.45
C LEU A 171 -6.25 13.64 6.53
N GLY A 172 -6.93 13.67 5.37
CA GLY A 172 -6.82 12.63 4.35
C GLY A 172 -5.38 12.42 3.87
N ASP A 173 -4.70 13.51 3.54
CA ASP A 173 -3.30 13.48 3.11
C ASP A 173 -2.37 12.95 4.20
N PHE A 174 -2.57 13.37 5.45
CA PHE A 174 -1.84 12.85 6.60
C PHE A 174 -2.08 11.34 6.81
N LEU A 175 -3.32 10.88 6.71
CA LEU A 175 -3.67 9.47 6.84
C LEU A 175 -3.03 8.61 5.73
N ALA A 176 -2.97 9.12 4.50
CA ALA A 176 -2.28 8.45 3.40
C ALA A 176 -0.78 8.34 3.65
N LEU A 177 -0.13 9.43 4.09
CA LEU A 177 1.29 9.47 4.42
C LEU A 177 1.62 8.56 5.62
N PHE A 178 0.81 8.59 6.67
CA PHE A 178 0.92 7.69 7.82
C PHE A 178 0.78 6.23 7.38
N GLY A 179 -0.19 5.93 6.51
CA GLY A 179 -0.35 4.64 5.88
C GLY A 179 0.92 4.16 5.16
N ALA A 180 1.64 5.07 4.47
CA ALA A 180 2.91 4.76 3.81
C ALA A 180 4.01 4.33 4.79
N VAL A 181 4.16 5.02 5.92
CA VAL A 181 5.13 4.67 6.98
C VAL A 181 4.86 3.27 7.53
N VAL A 182 3.60 3.01 7.81
CA VAL A 182 3.15 1.71 8.36
C VAL A 182 3.33 0.60 7.34
N ALA A 183 3.03 0.86 6.05
CA ALA A 183 3.28 -0.09 4.96
C ALA A 183 4.78 -0.42 4.81
N ALA A 184 5.66 0.58 4.94
CA ALA A 184 7.10 0.34 4.92
C ALA A 184 7.54 -0.62 6.02
N SER A 185 7.03 -0.43 7.25
CA SER A 185 7.30 -1.31 8.39
C SER A 185 6.79 -2.74 8.13
N TYR A 186 5.58 -2.87 7.59
CA TYR A 186 5.02 -4.16 7.17
C TYR A 186 5.89 -4.87 6.12
N LEU A 187 6.35 -4.15 5.08
CA LEU A 187 7.19 -4.74 4.02
C LEU A 187 8.55 -5.23 4.56
N MET A 188 9.17 -4.51 5.50
CA MET A 188 10.43 -4.93 6.13
C MET A 188 10.26 -6.21 6.95
N ILE A 189 9.21 -6.31 7.75
CA ILE A 189 8.88 -7.54 8.47
C ILE A 189 8.58 -8.66 7.48
N GLY A 190 7.82 -8.38 6.43
CA GLY A 190 7.54 -9.30 5.35
C GLY A 190 8.80 -9.86 4.73
N LYS A 191 9.79 -9.03 4.41
CA LYS A 191 11.09 -9.47 3.88
C LYS A 191 11.79 -10.49 4.79
N HIS A 192 11.81 -10.21 6.09
CA HIS A 192 12.41 -11.13 7.07
C HIS A 192 11.66 -12.47 7.15
N LEU A 193 10.33 -12.42 7.16
CA LEU A 193 9.49 -13.61 7.28
C LEU A 193 9.47 -14.47 6.01
N ARG A 194 9.53 -13.85 4.81
CA ARG A 194 9.49 -14.58 3.53
C ARG A 194 10.69 -15.51 3.30
N ASN A 195 11.72 -15.39 4.09
CA ASN A 195 12.84 -16.35 4.13
C ASN A 195 12.56 -17.57 5.03
N LYS A 196 11.59 -17.49 5.93
CA LYS A 196 11.27 -18.49 6.95
C LYS A 196 9.99 -19.26 6.69
N ILE A 197 9.04 -18.65 5.98
CA ILE A 197 7.71 -19.21 5.71
C ILE A 197 7.36 -19.08 4.23
N SER A 198 6.69 -20.09 3.67
CA SER A 198 6.23 -20.07 2.29
C SER A 198 5.14 -19.01 2.06
N LEU A 199 4.86 -18.65 0.78
CA LEU A 199 3.97 -17.52 0.47
C LEU A 199 2.56 -17.71 1.04
N VAL A 200 1.93 -18.84 0.75
CA VAL A 200 0.51 -19.05 1.07
C VAL A 200 0.25 -19.02 2.57
N PRO A 201 0.97 -19.76 3.43
CA PRO A 201 0.84 -19.62 4.88
C PRO A 201 1.12 -18.20 5.38
N TYR A 202 2.13 -17.52 4.81
CA TYR A 202 2.47 -16.15 5.20
C TYR A 202 1.29 -15.20 4.94
N ILE A 203 0.80 -15.12 3.69
CA ILE A 203 -0.30 -14.20 3.35
C ILE A 203 -1.59 -14.58 4.07
N PHE A 204 -1.89 -15.87 4.23
CA PHE A 204 -3.06 -16.33 4.98
C PHE A 204 -3.03 -15.84 6.43
N LEU A 205 -1.93 -16.05 7.14
CA LEU A 205 -1.78 -15.65 8.54
C LEU A 205 -1.80 -14.13 8.70
N VAL A 206 -1.09 -13.40 7.84
CA VAL A 206 -1.07 -11.93 7.88
C VAL A 206 -2.44 -11.35 7.55
N PHE A 207 -3.13 -11.85 6.51
CA PHE A 207 -4.47 -11.37 6.16
C PHE A 207 -5.51 -11.72 7.21
N SER A 208 -5.41 -12.91 7.81
CA SER A 208 -6.28 -13.32 8.93
C SER A 208 -6.06 -12.43 10.16
N ALA A 209 -4.81 -12.18 10.56
CA ALA A 209 -4.50 -11.29 11.66
C ALA A 209 -5.00 -9.86 11.38
N SER A 210 -4.74 -9.34 10.17
CA SER A 210 -5.24 -8.02 9.75
C SER A 210 -6.76 -7.95 9.78
N ALA A 211 -7.46 -8.99 9.30
CA ALA A 211 -8.91 -9.07 9.34
C ALA A 211 -9.45 -9.04 10.78
N ILE A 212 -8.83 -9.77 11.71
CA ILE A 212 -9.22 -9.78 13.13
C ILE A 212 -9.12 -8.36 13.73
N PHE A 213 -7.98 -7.67 13.53
CA PHE A 213 -7.81 -6.30 14.03
C PHE A 213 -8.80 -5.33 13.40
N LEU A 214 -9.04 -5.43 12.08
CA LEU A 214 -9.98 -4.55 11.37
C LEU A 214 -11.43 -4.82 11.76
N VAL A 215 -11.83 -6.09 11.91
CA VAL A 215 -13.18 -6.44 12.39
C VAL A 215 -13.38 -5.93 13.83
N ALA A 216 -12.38 -6.10 14.71
CA ALA A 216 -12.46 -5.55 16.05
C ALA A 216 -12.58 -4.01 16.03
N GLY A 217 -11.77 -3.32 15.20
CA GLY A 217 -11.87 -1.88 15.01
C GLY A 217 -13.24 -1.45 14.48
N MET A 218 -13.76 -2.14 13.45
CA MET A 218 -15.09 -1.89 12.89
C MET A 218 -16.19 -2.05 13.93
N LEU A 219 -16.18 -3.14 14.69
CA LEU A 219 -17.21 -3.38 15.71
C LEU A 219 -17.19 -2.33 16.83
N ILE A 220 -16.01 -1.78 17.17
CA ILE A 220 -15.85 -0.74 18.19
C ILE A 220 -16.32 0.63 17.66
N SER A 221 -15.96 1.00 16.42
CA SER A 221 -16.23 2.33 15.87
C SER A 221 -17.58 2.47 15.17
N GLU A 222 -18.04 1.40 14.51
CA GLU A 222 -19.19 1.43 13.59
C GLU A 222 -20.30 0.46 14.01
N GLY A 223 -19.98 -0.52 14.87
CA GLY A 223 -20.91 -1.57 15.28
C GLY A 223 -21.02 -2.69 14.23
N VAL A 224 -22.13 -3.44 14.29
CA VAL A 224 -22.40 -4.53 13.34
C VAL A 224 -22.85 -3.93 12.01
N PRO A 225 -22.19 -4.28 10.89
CA PRO A 225 -22.56 -3.72 9.59
C PRO A 225 -23.98 -4.13 9.17
N PRO A 226 -24.77 -3.22 8.58
CA PRO A 226 -26.07 -3.55 8.04
C PRO A 226 -25.95 -4.41 6.77
N LEU A 227 -27.06 -4.89 6.24
CA LEU A 227 -27.08 -5.51 4.92
C LEU A 227 -26.92 -4.45 3.83
N TYR A 228 -25.96 -4.65 2.96
CA TYR A 228 -25.67 -3.76 1.84
C TYR A 228 -26.34 -4.26 0.55
N PRO A 229 -26.54 -3.40 -0.47
CA PRO A 229 -26.99 -3.82 -1.80
C PRO A 229 -26.05 -4.86 -2.43
N GLY A 230 -26.57 -5.79 -3.22
CA GLY A 230 -25.77 -6.89 -3.81
C GLY A 230 -24.56 -6.43 -4.63
N LYS A 231 -24.67 -5.28 -5.34
CA LYS A 231 -23.54 -4.68 -6.08
C LYS A 231 -22.33 -4.35 -5.19
N VAL A 232 -22.57 -3.97 -3.93
CA VAL A 232 -21.55 -3.62 -2.98
C VAL A 232 -20.71 -4.85 -2.61
N TYR A 233 -21.36 -5.99 -2.37
CA TYR A 233 -20.64 -7.25 -2.11
C TYR A 233 -19.79 -7.70 -3.30
N LEU A 234 -20.21 -7.39 -4.53
CA LEU A 234 -19.38 -7.63 -5.72
C LEU A 234 -18.12 -6.76 -5.69
N TRP A 235 -18.22 -5.45 -5.38
CA TRP A 235 -17.05 -4.58 -5.28
C TRP A 235 -16.10 -5.01 -4.17
N LEU A 236 -16.64 -5.37 -2.99
CA LEU A 236 -15.84 -5.89 -1.87
C LEU A 236 -15.16 -7.22 -2.22
N LEU A 237 -15.83 -8.11 -2.95
CA LEU A 237 -15.24 -9.35 -3.44
C LEU A 237 -14.14 -9.09 -4.48
N LEU A 238 -14.37 -8.20 -5.43
CA LEU A 238 -13.35 -7.80 -6.42
C LEU A 238 -12.15 -7.15 -5.74
N LEU A 239 -12.37 -6.34 -4.69
CA LEU A 239 -11.32 -5.74 -3.88
C LEU A 239 -10.47 -6.80 -3.15
N ALA A 240 -11.08 -7.90 -2.70
CA ALA A 240 -10.35 -9.01 -2.12
C ALA A 240 -9.61 -9.86 -3.17
N LEU A 241 -10.22 -10.10 -4.34
CA LEU A 241 -9.63 -10.96 -5.37
C LEU A 241 -8.52 -10.26 -6.15
N VAL A 242 -8.78 -9.05 -6.68
CA VAL A 242 -7.89 -8.40 -7.65
C VAL A 242 -6.75 -7.66 -6.93
N PRO A 243 -6.95 -6.54 -6.23
CA PRO A 243 -5.82 -5.87 -5.60
C PRO A 243 -5.23 -6.64 -4.42
N GLN A 244 -6.02 -7.40 -3.64
CA GLN A 244 -5.49 -8.08 -2.45
C GLN A 244 -4.86 -9.42 -2.79
N LEU A 245 -5.64 -10.39 -3.29
CA LEU A 245 -5.12 -11.75 -3.53
C LEU A 245 -4.20 -11.83 -4.73
N LEU A 246 -4.45 -11.10 -5.81
CA LEU A 246 -3.55 -11.06 -6.96
C LEU A 246 -2.44 -10.02 -6.71
N GLY A 247 -2.77 -8.74 -6.55
CA GLY A 247 -1.80 -7.65 -6.49
C GLY A 247 -0.84 -7.77 -5.32
N HIS A 248 -1.33 -7.66 -4.08
CA HIS A 248 -0.47 -7.74 -2.89
C HIS A 248 0.23 -9.09 -2.73
N SER A 249 -0.37 -10.20 -3.20
CA SER A 249 0.32 -11.50 -3.15
C SER A 249 1.50 -11.56 -4.11
N ILE A 250 1.42 -10.92 -5.29
CA ILE A 250 2.54 -10.78 -6.22
C ILE A 250 3.69 -10.00 -5.55
N PHE A 251 3.41 -8.88 -4.89
CA PHE A 251 4.45 -8.12 -4.18
C PHE A 251 5.05 -8.92 -3.02
N ASN A 252 4.23 -9.56 -2.19
CA ASN A 252 4.71 -10.44 -1.11
C ASN A 252 5.53 -11.63 -1.62
N TRP A 253 5.15 -12.20 -2.76
CA TRP A 253 5.93 -13.25 -3.42
C TRP A 253 7.28 -12.70 -3.91
N SER A 254 7.26 -11.53 -4.54
CA SER A 254 8.45 -10.87 -5.08
C SER A 254 9.48 -10.51 -4.01
N LEU A 255 9.07 -10.20 -2.77
CA LEU A 255 9.97 -9.93 -1.64
C LEU A 255 10.95 -11.07 -1.35
N LYS A 256 10.64 -12.31 -1.73
CA LYS A 256 11.55 -13.45 -1.60
C LYS A 256 12.72 -13.37 -2.59
N TYR A 257 12.48 -12.87 -3.78
CA TYR A 257 13.42 -12.93 -4.92
C TYR A 257 14.08 -11.58 -5.20
N LEU A 258 13.38 -10.48 -4.93
CA LEU A 258 13.82 -9.12 -5.25
C LEU A 258 14.16 -8.32 -3.98
N PRO A 259 15.05 -7.31 -4.08
CA PRO A 259 15.28 -6.36 -3.00
C PRO A 259 13.99 -5.63 -2.61
N THR A 260 13.82 -5.31 -1.33
CA THR A 260 12.61 -4.61 -0.82
C THR A 260 12.43 -3.26 -1.51
N GLY A 261 13.53 -2.51 -1.71
CA GLY A 261 13.51 -1.24 -2.44
C GLY A 261 13.00 -1.36 -3.87
N TYR A 262 13.41 -2.42 -4.62
CA TYR A 262 12.91 -2.66 -5.96
C TYR A 262 11.40 -2.94 -5.98
N VAL A 263 10.91 -3.80 -5.09
CA VAL A 263 9.47 -4.09 -4.97
C VAL A 263 8.70 -2.81 -4.63
N ALA A 264 9.21 -2.01 -3.70
CA ALA A 264 8.59 -0.76 -3.29
C ALA A 264 8.56 0.29 -4.43
N VAL A 265 9.63 0.40 -5.24
CA VAL A 265 9.66 1.32 -6.41
C VAL A 265 8.63 0.94 -7.46
N ASN A 266 8.44 -0.34 -7.70
CA ASN A 266 7.45 -0.76 -8.70
C ASN A 266 6.01 -0.41 -8.29
N LEU A 267 5.73 -0.21 -6.99
CA LEU A 267 4.45 0.33 -6.51
C LEU A 267 4.18 1.75 -7.04
N LEU A 268 5.19 2.47 -7.52
CA LEU A 268 5.01 3.80 -8.16
C LEU A 268 4.19 3.76 -9.45
N GLY A 269 4.00 2.60 -10.03
CA GLY A 269 3.07 2.41 -11.13
C GLY A 269 1.59 2.56 -10.70
N GLU A 270 1.29 2.30 -9.42
CA GLU A 270 -0.07 2.38 -8.87
C GLU A 270 -0.71 3.78 -9.00
N PRO A 271 -0.05 4.89 -8.62
CA PRO A 271 -0.60 6.23 -8.80
C PRO A 271 -1.01 6.55 -10.23
N VAL A 272 -0.21 6.10 -11.20
CA VAL A 272 -0.52 6.34 -12.62
C VAL A 272 -1.78 5.57 -13.02
N GLY A 273 -1.83 4.28 -12.73
CA GLY A 273 -2.99 3.45 -13.03
C GLY A 273 -4.26 3.91 -12.31
N SER A 274 -4.16 4.22 -11.01
CA SER A 274 -5.28 4.70 -10.20
C SER A 274 -5.82 6.06 -10.67
N THR A 275 -4.94 6.99 -11.02
CA THR A 275 -5.35 8.32 -11.55
C THR A 275 -6.05 8.18 -12.89
N ILE A 276 -5.56 7.32 -13.78
CA ILE A 276 -6.21 7.04 -15.07
C ILE A 276 -7.62 6.45 -14.84
N LEU A 277 -7.75 5.47 -13.93
CA LEU A 277 -9.03 4.87 -13.60
C LEU A 277 -9.98 5.88 -12.94
N ALA A 278 -9.49 6.73 -12.03
CA ALA A 278 -10.28 7.78 -11.40
C ALA A 278 -10.78 8.82 -12.42
N TYR A 279 -9.95 9.18 -13.40
CA TYR A 279 -10.37 10.08 -14.48
C TYR A 279 -11.53 9.50 -15.28
N PHE A 280 -11.45 8.23 -15.72
CA PHE A 280 -12.47 7.63 -16.57
C PHE A 280 -13.75 7.23 -15.83
N PHE A 281 -13.65 6.78 -14.58
CA PHE A 281 -14.77 6.18 -13.86
C PHE A 281 -15.36 7.06 -12.75
N LEU A 282 -14.57 8.00 -12.20
CA LEU A 282 -15.00 8.89 -11.12
C LEU A 282 -15.10 10.36 -11.58
N ASN A 283 -14.72 10.66 -12.85
CA ASN A 283 -14.62 12.02 -13.37
C ASN A 283 -13.69 12.93 -12.55
N GLU A 284 -12.68 12.35 -11.87
CA GLU A 284 -11.68 13.12 -11.13
C GLU A 284 -10.61 13.67 -12.09
N THR A 285 -10.56 14.99 -12.28
CA THR A 285 -9.52 15.65 -13.06
C THR A 285 -8.48 16.28 -12.12
N PRO A 286 -7.28 15.70 -11.97
CA PRO A 286 -6.27 16.29 -11.10
C PRO A 286 -5.79 17.64 -11.70
N PRO A 287 -5.76 18.74 -10.91
CA PRO A 287 -5.23 20.01 -11.37
C PRO A 287 -3.73 19.89 -11.70
N ALA A 288 -3.24 20.74 -12.61
CA ALA A 288 -1.85 20.71 -13.09
C ALA A 288 -0.81 20.74 -11.94
N VAL A 289 -1.10 21.48 -10.86
CA VAL A 289 -0.23 21.57 -9.68
C VAL A 289 -0.06 20.20 -9.00
N LYS A 290 -1.14 19.40 -8.88
CA LYS A 290 -1.06 18.02 -8.36
C LYS A 290 -0.23 17.12 -9.27
N ILE A 291 -0.35 17.26 -10.57
CA ILE A 291 0.45 16.50 -11.55
C ILE A 291 1.94 16.82 -11.37
N ILE A 292 2.29 18.09 -11.20
CA ILE A 292 3.69 18.51 -10.92
C ILE A 292 4.20 17.88 -9.62
N GLY A 293 3.41 17.97 -8.53
CA GLY A 293 3.76 17.35 -7.25
C GLY A 293 3.93 15.83 -7.37
N ALA A 294 3.03 15.16 -8.09
CA ALA A 294 3.12 13.72 -8.35
C ALA A 294 4.40 13.35 -9.14
N ILE A 295 4.74 14.10 -10.19
CA ILE A 295 5.97 13.89 -10.96
C ILE A 295 7.21 14.04 -10.06
N LEU A 296 7.25 15.04 -9.18
CA LEU A 296 8.35 15.24 -8.24
C LEU A 296 8.46 14.06 -7.26
N ILE A 297 7.34 13.55 -6.72
CA ILE A 297 7.34 12.36 -5.85
C ILE A 297 7.90 11.17 -6.61
N LEU A 298 7.36 10.87 -7.80
CA LEU A 298 7.79 9.73 -8.60
C LEU A 298 9.27 9.81 -9.00
N ALA A 299 9.73 11.00 -9.43
CA ALA A 299 11.12 11.25 -9.77
C ALA A 299 12.04 11.11 -8.55
N GLY A 300 11.66 11.69 -7.40
CA GLY A 300 12.42 11.59 -6.16
C GLY A 300 12.58 10.16 -5.68
N ILE A 301 11.51 9.38 -5.71
CA ILE A 301 11.54 7.96 -5.35
C ILE A 301 12.40 7.17 -6.35
N GLY A 302 12.21 7.42 -7.66
CA GLY A 302 13.01 6.79 -8.71
C GLY A 302 14.51 7.03 -8.50
N LEU A 303 14.94 8.28 -8.29
CA LEU A 303 16.33 8.64 -8.03
C LEU A 303 16.89 7.94 -6.78
N GLY A 304 16.11 7.92 -5.69
CA GLY A 304 16.53 7.32 -4.42
C GLY A 304 16.76 5.81 -4.48
N THR A 305 16.03 5.12 -5.34
CA THR A 305 15.97 3.65 -5.34
C THR A 305 16.74 3.00 -6.46
N PHE A 306 16.86 3.61 -7.63
CA PHE A 306 17.61 3.05 -8.77
C PHE A 306 19.07 2.74 -8.42
N ARG A 307 19.73 3.58 -7.64
CA ARG A 307 21.15 3.42 -7.29
C ARG A 307 21.38 2.44 -6.12
N GLN A 308 20.39 2.17 -5.27
CA GLN A 308 20.49 1.09 -4.29
C GLN A 308 20.56 -0.28 -4.96
N THR A 309 19.89 -0.45 -6.08
CA THR A 309 19.89 -1.69 -6.85
C THR A 309 21.22 -1.87 -7.60
N SER A 310 21.81 -0.78 -8.12
CA SER A 310 23.09 -0.81 -8.86
C SER A 310 24.28 -1.16 -7.95
N GLN A 311 24.38 -0.57 -6.77
CA GLN A 311 25.49 -0.86 -5.85
C GLN A 311 25.49 -2.30 -5.32
N LYS A 312 24.33 -2.90 -5.13
CA LYS A 312 24.23 -4.29 -4.69
C LYS A 312 24.59 -5.30 -5.79
N ASN A 313 24.44 -4.93 -7.05
CA ASN A 313 24.88 -5.75 -8.18
C ASN A 313 26.39 -5.68 -8.39
N GLU A 314 27.05 -4.57 -8.04
CA GLU A 314 28.51 -4.41 -8.06
C GLU A 314 29.21 -5.14 -6.90
N GLU A 315 28.55 -5.34 -5.76
CA GLU A 315 29.10 -6.11 -4.62
C GLU A 315 28.96 -7.65 -4.83
N ILE A 316 28.15 -8.10 -5.80
CA ILE A 316 27.90 -9.52 -6.09
C ILE A 316 28.70 -10.00 -7.33
N SER A 317 29.19 -9.09 -8.16
CA SER A 317 30.05 -9.36 -9.31
C SER A 317 31.52 -9.37 -8.93
#